data_497e67364efbdb323fcc7e0e35ff2f72
#
_entry.id   497e67364efbdb323fcc7e0e35ff2f72
#
_cell.length_a   1.000
_cell.length_b   1.000
_cell.length_c   1.000
_cell.angle_alpha   90.00
_cell.angle_beta   90.00
_cell.angle_gamma   90.00
#
_symmetry.space_group_name_H-M   'P 1'
#
loop_
_entity.id
_entity.type
_entity.pdbx_description
1 polymer ?
#
loop_
_entity_poly.entity_id
_entity_poly.type
_entity_poly.pdbx_seq_one_letter_code
_entity_poly.pdbx_strand_id
1 'polypeptide(L)'
;TRGADFDRQAREYRECVDRSLSHVEGRLGAKMMPAAPYRRMDSGAIGSLAAGYPLQIFSANDPRLLETVNYLLENCSFEKGFFHDMTHSGINPYLTLHIAQILLRAGDPRYFDLINAVAQLASPTGQWPEAIHPRTKGGCMGDGQHVWAAAEWFLMMRNCFVREEGDRLILCSGIPLRWIKRNEKMSFGPAPTIFGPVYITVKPDGRNVIAAWTGQWFDKEPSIEVSFPGLPKVRARPQTGCVVVEFERRA
;
A
#
# COMPACT_ATOMS: atom_id res chain seq x y z
N THR A 1 -22.01 -27.34 -3.85
CA THR A 1 -22.18 -26.47 -2.66
C THR A 1 -22.02 -25.00 -3.06
N ARG A 2 -22.67 -24.08 -2.36
CA ARG A 2 -22.65 -22.62 -2.65
C ARG A 2 -21.21 -22.07 -2.71
N GLY A 3 -20.29 -22.61 -1.90
CA GLY A 3 -18.88 -22.24 -1.95
C GLY A 3 -18.20 -22.62 -3.27
N ALA A 4 -18.44 -23.83 -3.77
CA ALA A 4 -17.89 -24.28 -5.06
C ALA A 4 -18.38 -23.44 -6.25
N ASP A 5 -19.63 -22.92 -6.17
CA ASP A 5 -20.14 -22.02 -7.21
C ASP A 5 -19.43 -20.66 -7.19
N PHE A 6 -19.15 -20.10 -6.01
CA PHE A 6 -18.37 -18.87 -5.90
C PHE A 6 -16.93 -19.07 -6.40
N ASP A 7 -16.28 -20.18 -6.06
CA ASP A 7 -14.92 -20.48 -6.55
C ASP A 7 -14.89 -20.61 -8.07
N ARG A 8 -15.90 -21.23 -8.68
CA ARG A 8 -16.02 -21.32 -10.14
C ARG A 8 -16.18 -19.95 -10.76
N GLN A 9 -17.09 -19.12 -10.26
CA GLN A 9 -17.32 -17.77 -10.75
C GLN A 9 -16.07 -16.91 -10.62
N ALA A 10 -15.36 -16.98 -9.50
CA ALA A 10 -14.12 -16.25 -9.29
C ALA A 10 -13.05 -16.61 -10.34
N ARG A 11 -12.91 -17.90 -10.68
CA ARG A 11 -12.01 -18.34 -11.75
C ARG A 11 -12.43 -17.80 -13.11
N GLU A 12 -13.72 -17.91 -13.46
CA GLU A 12 -14.25 -17.40 -14.73
C GLU A 12 -14.04 -15.88 -14.88
N TYR A 13 -14.29 -15.10 -13.82
CA TYR A 13 -13.99 -13.67 -13.81
C TYR A 13 -12.50 -13.39 -13.96
N ARG A 14 -11.65 -14.14 -13.28
CA ARG A 14 -10.20 -13.99 -13.39
C ARG A 14 -9.74 -14.21 -14.83
N GLU A 15 -10.20 -15.27 -15.48
CA GLU A 15 -9.88 -15.55 -16.88
C GLU A 15 -10.40 -14.46 -17.84
N CYS A 16 -11.60 -13.89 -17.58
CA CYS A 16 -12.11 -12.77 -18.34
C CYS A 16 -11.23 -11.52 -18.20
N VAL A 17 -10.78 -11.21 -16.97
CA VAL A 17 -9.86 -10.11 -16.70
C VAL A 17 -8.54 -10.32 -17.43
N ASP A 18 -7.94 -11.51 -17.34
CA ASP A 18 -6.66 -11.80 -17.97
C ASP A 18 -6.75 -11.73 -19.51
N ARG A 19 -7.84 -12.22 -20.13
CA ARG A 19 -8.08 -12.07 -21.58
C ARG A 19 -8.22 -10.59 -21.98
N SER A 20 -8.97 -9.83 -21.19
CA SER A 20 -9.15 -8.40 -21.42
C SER A 20 -7.84 -7.63 -21.35
N LEU A 21 -7.02 -7.91 -20.36
CA LEU A 21 -5.71 -7.28 -20.18
C LEU A 21 -4.73 -7.67 -21.30
N SER A 22 -4.75 -8.91 -21.77
CA SER A 22 -3.96 -9.32 -22.93
C SER A 22 -4.35 -8.56 -24.21
N HIS A 23 -5.66 -8.31 -24.40
CA HIS A 23 -6.12 -7.46 -25.51
C HIS A 23 -5.64 -6.01 -25.35
N VAL A 24 -5.70 -5.46 -24.13
CA VAL A 24 -5.21 -4.11 -23.84
C VAL A 24 -3.71 -3.99 -24.09
N GLU A 25 -2.91 -4.98 -23.66
CA GLU A 25 -1.47 -5.02 -23.90
C GLU A 25 -1.15 -4.99 -25.39
N GLY A 26 -1.84 -5.81 -26.20
CA GLY A 26 -1.69 -5.80 -27.66
C GLY A 26 -2.05 -4.46 -28.30
N ARG A 27 -3.07 -3.74 -27.77
CA ARG A 27 -3.52 -2.44 -28.28
C ARG A 27 -2.59 -1.28 -27.86
N LEU A 28 -2.10 -1.30 -26.61
CA LEU A 28 -1.27 -0.21 -26.08
C LEU A 28 0.22 -0.42 -26.34
N GLY A 29 0.66 -1.64 -26.63
CA GLY A 29 2.08 -1.99 -26.71
C GLY A 29 2.80 -1.94 -25.34
N ALA A 30 2.04 -1.96 -24.23
CA ALA A 30 2.56 -1.86 -22.86
C ALA A 30 1.64 -2.59 -21.88
N LYS A 31 2.21 -3.07 -20.77
CA LYS A 31 1.49 -3.81 -19.73
C LYS A 31 0.79 -2.87 -18.74
N MET A 32 -0.06 -1.98 -19.24
CA MET A 32 -0.81 -1.04 -18.43
C MET A 32 -2.29 -1.40 -18.36
N MET A 33 -2.95 -0.96 -17.31
CA MET A 33 -4.36 -1.21 -17.04
C MET A 33 -5.16 0.10 -17.09
N PRO A 34 -5.74 0.48 -18.25
CA PRO A 34 -6.65 1.63 -18.34
C PRO A 34 -7.94 1.37 -17.56
N ALA A 35 -8.74 2.39 -17.35
CA ALA A 35 -10.03 2.29 -16.66
C ALA A 35 -11.04 1.36 -17.36
N ALA A 36 -10.88 1.11 -18.65
CA ALA A 36 -11.68 0.16 -19.43
C ALA A 36 -10.88 -0.35 -20.65
N PRO A 37 -11.21 -1.55 -21.21
CA PRO A 37 -10.40 -2.22 -22.24
C PRO A 37 -10.14 -1.39 -23.51
N TYR A 38 -11.07 -0.52 -23.88
CA TYR A 38 -10.96 0.32 -25.09
C TYR A 38 -10.60 1.77 -24.79
N ARG A 39 -10.41 2.11 -23.49
CA ARG A 39 -10.03 3.46 -23.09
C ARG A 39 -8.53 3.69 -23.28
N ARG A 40 -8.16 4.94 -23.54
CA ARG A 40 -6.76 5.38 -23.44
C ARG A 40 -6.31 5.37 -21.98
N MET A 41 -5.01 5.43 -21.75
CA MET A 41 -4.46 5.71 -20.43
C MET A 41 -4.78 7.16 -20.03
N ASP A 42 -5.30 7.34 -18.84
CA ASP A 42 -5.59 8.63 -18.19
C ASP A 42 -5.67 8.41 -16.66
N SER A 43 -6.02 9.45 -15.91
CA SER A 43 -6.15 9.38 -14.45
C SER A 43 -7.20 8.35 -13.97
N GLY A 44 -8.16 7.98 -14.79
CA GLY A 44 -9.15 6.94 -14.48
C GLY A 44 -8.54 5.54 -14.30
N ALA A 45 -7.33 5.31 -14.79
CA ALA A 45 -6.59 4.06 -14.57
C ALA A 45 -6.29 3.77 -13.09
N ILE A 46 -6.40 4.78 -12.21
CA ILE A 46 -6.26 4.61 -10.76
C ILE A 46 -7.20 3.53 -10.19
N GLY A 47 -8.44 3.44 -10.71
CA GLY A 47 -9.41 2.43 -10.29
C GLY A 47 -8.94 0.99 -10.56
N SER A 48 -8.15 0.77 -11.60
CA SER A 48 -7.62 -0.57 -11.93
C SER A 48 -6.56 -1.06 -10.94
N LEU A 49 -5.95 -0.15 -10.16
CA LEU A 49 -5.00 -0.52 -9.11
C LEU A 49 -5.65 -1.28 -7.94
N ALA A 50 -6.98 -1.28 -7.83
CA ALA A 50 -7.71 -2.11 -6.87
C ALA A 50 -7.34 -3.61 -7.01
N ALA A 51 -6.97 -4.06 -8.19
CA ALA A 51 -6.47 -5.41 -8.44
C ALA A 51 -5.16 -5.74 -7.68
N GLY A 52 -4.37 -4.71 -7.37
CA GLY A 52 -3.16 -4.84 -6.55
C GLY A 52 -3.40 -4.57 -5.07
N TYR A 53 -4.19 -3.55 -4.74
CA TYR A 53 -4.63 -3.21 -3.39
C TYR A 53 -6.02 -2.56 -3.46
N PRO A 54 -7.01 -2.99 -2.64
CA PRO A 54 -6.86 -3.97 -1.55
C PRO A 54 -7.04 -5.44 -1.97
N LEU A 55 -7.45 -5.73 -3.20
CA LEU A 55 -7.91 -7.08 -3.61
C LEU A 55 -6.78 -8.12 -3.75
N GLN A 56 -5.54 -7.69 -3.95
CA GLN A 56 -4.36 -8.56 -4.13
C GLN A 56 -4.57 -9.66 -5.19
N ILE A 57 -5.31 -9.37 -6.26
CA ILE A 57 -5.55 -10.29 -7.37
C ILE A 57 -4.24 -10.59 -8.11
N PHE A 58 -3.35 -9.60 -8.20
CA PHE A 58 -2.04 -9.71 -8.81
C PHE A 58 -0.93 -9.71 -7.76
N SER A 59 0.18 -10.35 -8.11
CA SER A 59 1.38 -10.34 -7.27
C SER A 59 1.90 -8.91 -7.06
N ALA A 60 2.65 -8.71 -5.97
CA ALA A 60 3.19 -7.39 -5.62
C ALA A 60 4.07 -6.76 -6.72
N ASN A 61 4.76 -7.60 -7.51
CA ASN A 61 5.66 -7.18 -8.59
C ASN A 61 5.06 -7.42 -9.99
N ASP A 62 3.74 -7.52 -10.10
CA ASP A 62 3.09 -7.67 -11.40
C ASP A 62 3.38 -6.45 -12.28
N PRO A 63 3.96 -6.62 -13.48
CA PRO A 63 4.35 -5.50 -14.33
C PRO A 63 3.14 -4.65 -14.73
N ARG A 64 1.94 -5.22 -14.81
CA ARG A 64 0.71 -4.48 -15.14
C ARG A 64 0.40 -3.42 -14.07
N LEU A 65 0.60 -3.77 -12.80
CA LEU A 65 0.46 -2.81 -11.69
C LEU A 65 1.54 -1.73 -11.74
N LEU A 66 2.80 -2.14 -11.88
CA LEU A 66 3.93 -1.21 -11.77
C LEU A 66 4.02 -0.26 -12.97
N GLU A 67 3.73 -0.72 -14.18
CA GLU A 67 3.68 0.15 -15.35
C GLU A 67 2.50 1.14 -15.28
N THR A 68 1.33 0.69 -14.76
CA THR A 68 0.20 1.60 -14.49
C THR A 68 0.54 2.64 -13.45
N VAL A 69 1.20 2.26 -12.34
CA VAL A 69 1.68 3.18 -11.32
C VAL A 69 2.66 4.20 -11.91
N ASN A 70 3.64 3.74 -12.69
CA ASN A 70 4.62 4.63 -13.31
C ASN A 70 3.94 5.66 -14.21
N TYR A 71 3.01 5.20 -15.06
CA TYR A 71 2.22 6.10 -15.90
C TYR A 71 1.49 7.18 -15.09
N LEU A 72 0.80 6.77 -14.00
CA LEU A 72 0.05 7.70 -13.15
C LEU A 72 0.96 8.70 -12.43
N LEU A 73 2.12 8.26 -11.96
CA LEU A 73 3.08 9.15 -11.32
C LEU A 73 3.73 10.14 -12.29
N GLU A 74 3.93 9.74 -13.53
CA GLU A 74 4.55 10.59 -14.56
C GLU A 74 3.55 11.57 -15.18
N ASN A 75 2.29 11.15 -15.39
CA ASN A 75 1.33 11.90 -16.19
C ASN A 75 0.15 12.47 -15.39
N CYS A 76 -0.12 11.95 -14.20
CA CYS A 76 -1.30 12.29 -13.40
C CYS A 76 -0.92 12.64 -11.96
N SER A 77 0.17 13.39 -11.74
CA SER A 77 0.56 13.82 -10.40
C SER A 77 0.92 15.31 -10.35
N PHE A 78 0.75 15.88 -9.17
CA PHE A 78 1.15 17.24 -8.85
C PHE A 78 1.80 17.26 -7.47
N GLU A 79 3.04 17.79 -7.37
CA GLU A 79 3.81 17.82 -6.12
C GLU A 79 3.83 16.47 -5.38
N LYS A 80 4.05 15.37 -6.13
CA LYS A 80 4.04 13.98 -5.66
C LYS A 80 2.68 13.43 -5.21
N GLY A 81 1.60 14.22 -5.22
CA GLY A 81 0.25 13.75 -4.99
C GLY A 81 -0.42 13.36 -6.31
N PHE A 82 -1.22 12.30 -6.31
CA PHE A 82 -2.02 11.92 -7.47
C PHE A 82 -3.07 13.00 -7.74
N PHE A 83 -3.06 13.53 -8.95
CA PHE A 83 -4.02 14.52 -9.43
C PHE A 83 -5.05 13.85 -10.34
N HIS A 84 -6.28 13.83 -9.89
CA HIS A 84 -7.40 13.37 -10.69
C HIS A 84 -7.93 14.56 -11.52
N ASP A 85 -7.89 14.46 -12.84
CA ASP A 85 -8.25 15.54 -13.77
C ASP A 85 -9.65 15.39 -14.38
N MET A 86 -10.46 14.46 -13.87
CA MET A 86 -11.79 14.17 -14.37
C MET A 86 -12.87 14.77 -13.45
N THR A 87 -13.72 13.93 -12.86
CA THR A 87 -14.92 14.39 -12.14
C THR A 87 -14.61 15.11 -10.83
N HIS A 88 -13.52 14.76 -10.15
CA HIS A 88 -13.10 15.30 -8.85
C HIS A 88 -11.71 15.93 -8.97
N SER A 89 -11.60 16.96 -9.81
CA SER A 89 -10.33 17.57 -10.16
C SER A 89 -9.60 18.14 -8.96
N GLY A 90 -8.46 17.56 -8.64
CA GLY A 90 -7.60 17.98 -7.53
C GLY A 90 -6.63 16.87 -7.12
N ILE A 91 -5.75 17.20 -6.17
CA ILE A 91 -4.89 16.21 -5.53
C ILE A 91 -5.77 15.37 -4.59
N ASN A 92 -5.82 14.07 -4.83
CA ASN A 92 -6.62 13.15 -4.02
C ASN A 92 -5.76 12.42 -2.99
N PRO A 93 -5.87 12.70 -1.70
CA PRO A 93 -5.06 12.07 -0.65
C PRO A 93 -5.21 10.54 -0.62
N TYR A 94 -6.44 10.03 -0.63
CA TYR A 94 -6.71 8.59 -0.56
C TYR A 94 -6.25 7.83 -1.81
N LEU A 95 -6.39 8.40 -3.02
CA LEU A 95 -5.88 7.78 -4.26
C LEU A 95 -4.35 7.82 -4.33
N THR A 96 -3.72 8.87 -3.80
CA THR A 96 -2.27 8.92 -3.62
C THR A 96 -1.79 7.77 -2.73
N LEU A 97 -2.52 7.51 -1.63
CA LEU A 97 -2.20 6.40 -0.72
C LEU A 97 -2.46 5.03 -1.35
N HIS A 98 -3.46 4.87 -2.23
CA HIS A 98 -3.63 3.63 -3.01
C HIS A 98 -2.39 3.31 -3.87
N ILE A 99 -1.81 4.31 -4.53
CA ILE A 99 -0.54 4.16 -5.27
C ILE A 99 0.58 3.77 -4.28
N ALA A 100 0.66 4.44 -3.13
CA ALA A 100 1.65 4.12 -2.10
C ALA A 100 1.53 2.68 -1.59
N GLN A 101 0.33 2.14 -1.45
CA GLN A 101 0.09 0.74 -1.07
C GLN A 101 0.66 -0.25 -2.10
N ILE A 102 0.49 0.02 -3.39
CA ILE A 102 1.07 -0.83 -4.45
C ILE A 102 2.61 -0.80 -4.37
N LEU A 103 3.19 0.39 -4.25
CA LEU A 103 4.63 0.56 -4.13
C LEU A 103 5.18 -0.09 -2.87
N LEU A 104 4.49 0.04 -1.72
CA LEU A 104 4.87 -0.63 -0.47
C LEU A 104 4.90 -2.15 -0.64
N ARG A 105 3.88 -2.74 -1.27
CA ARG A 105 3.83 -4.19 -1.56
C ARG A 105 5.00 -4.63 -2.44
N ALA A 106 5.35 -3.82 -3.44
CA ALA A 106 6.47 -4.07 -4.34
C ALA A 106 7.86 -3.83 -3.69
N GLY A 107 7.92 -3.20 -2.52
CA GLY A 107 9.16 -2.79 -1.89
C GLY A 107 9.82 -1.58 -2.56
N ASP A 108 9.07 -0.82 -3.34
CA ASP A 108 9.55 0.39 -4.04
C ASP A 108 9.57 1.58 -3.06
N PRO A 109 10.73 2.22 -2.81
CA PRO A 109 10.88 3.26 -1.80
C PRO A 109 10.04 4.52 -2.05
N ARG A 110 9.54 4.73 -3.26
CA ARG A 110 8.68 5.86 -3.61
C ARG A 110 7.39 5.91 -2.80
N TYR A 111 6.94 4.78 -2.22
CA TYR A 111 5.76 4.77 -1.32
C TYR A 111 5.87 5.83 -0.24
N PHE A 112 7.09 6.04 0.29
CA PHE A 112 7.30 6.95 1.40
C PHE A 112 7.22 8.43 1.00
N ASP A 113 7.59 8.76 -0.23
CA ASP A 113 7.44 10.10 -0.78
C ASP A 113 5.96 10.48 -0.90
N LEU A 114 5.12 9.51 -1.30
CA LEU A 114 3.67 9.70 -1.40
C LEU A 114 3.03 9.87 -0.01
N ILE A 115 3.45 9.08 0.98
CA ILE A 115 3.02 9.25 2.38
C ILE A 115 3.35 10.66 2.87
N ASN A 116 4.58 11.13 2.64
CA ASN A 116 4.98 12.47 3.07
C ASN A 116 4.18 13.57 2.35
N ALA A 117 3.92 13.41 1.06
CA ALA A 117 3.10 14.37 0.31
C ALA A 117 1.70 14.47 0.91
N VAL A 118 1.06 13.34 1.21
CA VAL A 118 -0.26 13.33 1.86
C VAL A 118 -0.21 13.92 3.26
N ALA A 119 0.82 13.60 4.06
CA ALA A 119 0.99 14.19 5.40
C ALA A 119 1.09 15.72 5.36
N GLN A 120 1.81 16.27 4.39
CA GLN A 120 1.97 17.72 4.23
C GLN A 120 0.69 18.41 3.75
N LEU A 121 -0.22 17.68 3.13
CA LEU A 121 -1.51 18.19 2.67
C LEU A 121 -2.60 18.12 3.75
N ALA A 122 -2.32 17.58 4.92
CA ALA A 122 -3.27 17.55 6.02
C ALA A 122 -3.56 18.98 6.52
N SER A 123 -4.81 19.22 6.89
CA SER A 123 -5.18 20.43 7.63
C SER A 123 -4.45 20.50 8.98
N PRO A 124 -4.40 21.64 9.65
CA PRO A 124 -3.83 21.76 10.99
C PRO A 124 -4.45 20.80 12.02
N THR A 125 -5.66 20.33 11.77
CA THR A 125 -6.39 19.37 12.62
C THR A 125 -6.19 17.90 12.19
N GLY A 126 -5.32 17.63 11.21
CA GLY A 126 -4.99 16.26 10.77
C GLY A 126 -6.05 15.62 9.89
N GLN A 127 -6.71 16.39 9.05
CA GLN A 127 -7.80 15.97 8.17
C GLN A 127 -7.52 16.33 6.72
N TRP A 128 -8.23 15.70 5.80
CA TRP A 128 -8.16 15.97 4.36
C TRP A 128 -9.56 16.12 3.77
N PRO A 129 -9.76 17.05 2.81
CA PRO A 129 -10.90 17.00 1.90
C PRO A 129 -10.72 15.87 0.87
N GLU A 130 -11.75 15.55 0.13
CA GLU A 130 -11.71 14.55 -0.94
C GLU A 130 -10.70 14.93 -2.03
N ALA A 131 -10.73 16.18 -2.47
CA ALA A 131 -9.77 16.73 -3.41
C ALA A 131 -9.22 18.08 -2.93
N ILE A 132 -7.93 18.29 -3.14
CA ILE A 132 -7.19 19.48 -2.69
C ILE A 132 -6.76 20.27 -3.90
N HIS A 133 -7.04 21.57 -3.89
CA HIS A 133 -6.64 22.49 -4.94
C HIS A 133 -5.11 22.69 -4.92
N PRO A 134 -4.39 22.46 -6.03
CA PRO A 134 -2.92 22.44 -6.02
C PRO A 134 -2.27 23.75 -5.60
N ARG A 135 -2.85 24.92 -5.92
CA ARG A 135 -2.30 26.23 -5.57
C ARG A 135 -2.68 26.69 -4.17
N THR A 136 -3.98 26.63 -3.84
CA THR A 136 -4.47 27.19 -2.56
C THR A 136 -4.30 26.23 -1.41
N LYS A 137 -4.07 24.95 -1.68
CA LYS A 137 -4.02 23.84 -0.71
C LYS A 137 -5.32 23.67 0.09
N GLY A 138 -6.38 24.39 -0.26
CA GLY A 138 -7.73 24.22 0.28
C GLY A 138 -8.50 23.09 -0.41
N GLY A 139 -9.57 22.63 0.21
CA GLY A 139 -10.48 21.68 -0.40
C GLY A 139 -11.19 22.29 -1.61
N CYS A 140 -11.29 21.52 -2.69
CA CYS A 140 -12.01 21.91 -3.90
C CYS A 140 -13.12 20.92 -4.29
N MET A 141 -13.22 19.81 -3.58
CA MET A 141 -14.27 18.81 -3.73
C MET A 141 -14.47 18.07 -2.40
N GLY A 142 -15.73 17.69 -2.13
CA GLY A 142 -16.13 17.04 -0.89
C GLY A 142 -16.04 17.98 0.33
N ASP A 143 -16.32 17.42 1.50
CA ASP A 143 -16.12 18.13 2.75
C ASP A 143 -14.64 18.09 3.20
N GLY A 144 -14.31 18.93 4.21
CA GLY A 144 -12.94 19.01 4.75
C GLY A 144 -12.54 17.81 5.62
N GLN A 145 -13.44 16.85 5.84
CA GLN A 145 -13.28 15.71 6.73
C GLN A 145 -13.60 14.40 6.00
N HIS A 146 -12.94 14.18 4.88
CA HIS A 146 -13.20 13.01 4.03
C HIS A 146 -12.80 11.71 4.73
N VAL A 147 -13.80 10.93 5.13
CA VAL A 147 -13.60 9.69 5.93
C VAL A 147 -12.74 8.66 5.17
N TRP A 148 -12.88 8.56 3.85
CA TRP A 148 -12.05 7.66 3.06
C TRP A 148 -10.56 8.04 3.15
N ALA A 149 -10.23 9.32 3.07
CA ALA A 149 -8.84 9.77 3.21
C ALA A 149 -8.28 9.42 4.60
N ALA A 150 -9.06 9.61 5.65
CA ALA A 150 -8.68 9.24 7.02
C ALA A 150 -8.49 7.72 7.17
N ALA A 151 -9.39 6.93 6.60
CA ALA A 151 -9.31 5.47 6.61
C ALA A 151 -8.07 4.95 5.87
N GLU A 152 -7.80 5.48 4.66
CA GLU A 152 -6.61 5.10 3.89
C GLU A 152 -5.31 5.53 4.56
N TRP A 153 -5.30 6.69 5.23
CA TRP A 153 -4.15 7.10 6.03
C TRP A 153 -3.87 6.12 7.15
N PHE A 154 -4.92 5.74 7.89
CA PHE A 154 -4.78 4.74 8.96
C PHE A 154 -4.31 3.39 8.43
N LEU A 155 -4.91 2.90 7.34
CA LEU A 155 -4.52 1.65 6.69
C LEU A 155 -3.10 1.70 6.15
N MET A 156 -2.67 2.83 5.60
CA MET A 156 -1.29 3.01 5.13
C MET A 156 -0.30 2.91 6.29
N MET A 157 -0.57 3.60 7.41
CA MET A 157 0.26 3.52 8.61
C MET A 157 0.27 2.09 9.17
N ARG A 158 -0.89 1.45 9.27
CA ARG A 158 -0.99 0.05 9.67
C ARG A 158 -0.13 -0.85 8.79
N ASN A 159 -0.22 -0.70 7.47
CA ASN A 159 0.48 -1.54 6.50
C ASN A 159 2.00 -1.30 6.48
N CYS A 160 2.48 -0.14 6.93
CA CYS A 160 3.90 0.07 7.18
C CYS A 160 4.44 -0.86 8.28
N PHE A 161 3.63 -1.13 9.30
CA PHE A 161 3.99 -2.00 10.43
C PHE A 161 3.58 -3.45 10.21
N VAL A 162 2.35 -3.69 9.74
CA VAL A 162 1.76 -5.03 9.60
C VAL A 162 0.87 -5.07 8.38
N ARG A 163 1.14 -5.97 7.45
CA ARG A 163 0.25 -6.21 6.31
C ARG A 163 0.17 -7.68 5.94
N GLU A 164 -0.94 -8.07 5.37
CA GLU A 164 -1.14 -9.39 4.82
C GLU A 164 -0.59 -9.49 3.39
N GLU A 165 -0.01 -10.63 3.06
CA GLU A 165 0.37 -11.00 1.71
C GLU A 165 0.10 -12.50 1.52
N GLY A 166 -1.10 -12.83 1.02
CA GLY A 166 -1.58 -14.20 0.96
C GLY A 166 -1.74 -14.84 2.35
N ASP A 167 -0.96 -15.89 2.61
CA ASP A 167 -0.95 -16.61 3.90
C ASP A 167 0.10 -16.10 4.89
N ARG A 168 0.72 -14.96 4.61
CA ARG A 168 1.80 -14.37 5.41
C ARG A 168 1.40 -13.05 6.04
N LEU A 169 1.97 -12.75 7.20
CA LEU A 169 2.07 -11.41 7.75
C LEU A 169 3.47 -10.86 7.48
N ILE A 170 3.51 -9.76 6.78
CA ILE A 170 4.74 -9.01 6.53
C ILE A 170 4.82 -7.89 7.57
N LEU A 171 5.85 -7.93 8.39
CA LEU A 171 6.06 -6.95 9.46
C LEU A 171 7.15 -5.96 9.06
N CYS A 172 6.96 -4.69 9.42
CA CYS A 172 7.94 -3.60 9.30
C CYS A 172 8.29 -3.17 7.87
N SER A 173 7.58 -3.64 6.83
CA SER A 173 7.97 -3.41 5.43
C SER A 173 7.90 -1.94 4.98
N GLY A 174 7.19 -1.10 5.72
CA GLY A 174 7.07 0.32 5.46
C GLY A 174 7.78 1.22 6.49
N ILE A 175 8.61 0.67 7.38
CA ILE A 175 9.35 1.46 8.36
C ILE A 175 10.70 1.90 7.77
N PRO A 176 10.85 3.18 7.38
CA PRO A 176 12.07 3.63 6.73
C PRO A 176 13.25 3.64 7.70
N LEU A 177 14.46 3.36 7.20
CA LEU A 177 15.70 3.34 8.02
C LEU A 177 15.91 4.64 8.80
N ARG A 178 15.47 5.79 8.27
CA ARG A 178 15.57 7.07 8.97
C ARG A 178 14.79 7.12 10.29
N TRP A 179 13.67 6.36 10.42
CA TRP A 179 12.96 6.25 11.69
C TRP A 179 13.75 5.40 12.68
N ILE A 180 14.36 4.32 12.21
CA ILE A 180 15.22 3.46 13.05
C ILE A 180 16.43 4.25 13.56
N LYS A 181 17.01 5.10 12.69
CA LYS A 181 18.17 5.95 13.07
C LYS A 181 17.89 6.99 14.15
N ARG A 182 16.61 7.32 14.42
CA ARG A 182 16.24 8.19 15.56
C ARG A 182 16.50 7.54 16.92
N ASN A 183 16.74 6.25 16.93
CA ASN A 183 16.98 5.47 18.14
C ASN A 183 15.79 5.46 19.13
N GLU A 184 14.58 5.64 18.62
CA GLU A 184 13.35 5.65 19.40
C GLU A 184 12.60 4.32 19.22
N LYS A 185 11.99 3.84 20.31
CA LYS A 185 11.08 2.70 20.25
C LYS A 185 9.79 3.10 19.52
N MET A 186 9.38 2.31 18.55
CA MET A 186 8.09 2.44 17.86
C MET A 186 7.20 1.24 18.21
N SER A 187 5.90 1.46 18.31
CA SER A 187 4.93 0.38 18.50
C SER A 187 3.65 0.68 17.77
N PHE A 188 2.98 -0.37 17.31
CA PHE A 188 1.67 -0.28 16.66
C PHE A 188 0.82 -1.47 17.07
N GLY A 189 -0.45 -1.23 17.33
CA GLY A 189 -1.42 -2.28 17.65
C GLY A 189 -2.43 -1.89 18.73
N PRO A 190 -3.48 -2.71 18.91
CA PRO A 190 -3.73 -3.96 18.17
C PRO A 190 -4.07 -3.69 16.72
N ALA A 191 -3.26 -4.20 15.78
CA ALA A 191 -3.53 -4.14 14.37
C ALA A 191 -4.49 -5.29 13.98
N PRO A 192 -5.71 -5.04 13.52
CA PRO A 192 -6.59 -6.09 13.05
C PRO A 192 -6.00 -6.71 11.77
N THR A 193 -5.96 -8.04 11.71
CA THR A 193 -5.55 -8.81 10.54
C THR A 193 -6.52 -9.95 10.28
N ILE A 194 -6.48 -10.53 9.08
CA ILE A 194 -7.26 -11.74 8.77
C ILE A 194 -6.87 -12.96 9.62
N PHE A 195 -5.72 -12.91 10.29
CA PHE A 195 -5.21 -13.98 11.18
C PHE A 195 -5.47 -13.69 12.66
N GLY A 196 -5.98 -12.51 13.01
CA GLY A 196 -6.19 -12.04 14.37
C GLY A 196 -5.47 -10.73 14.66
N PRO A 197 -5.72 -10.11 15.82
CA PRO A 197 -5.07 -8.86 16.21
C PRO A 197 -3.59 -9.08 16.55
N VAL A 198 -2.74 -8.16 16.09
CA VAL A 198 -1.29 -8.21 16.26
C VAL A 198 -0.78 -6.91 16.88
N TYR A 199 0.09 -7.03 17.87
CA TYR A 199 0.90 -5.92 18.39
C TYR A 199 2.32 -6.07 17.87
N ILE A 200 2.91 -4.98 17.41
CA ILE A 200 4.30 -4.95 17.00
C ILE A 200 5.07 -3.85 17.69
N THR A 201 6.31 -4.15 18.05
CA THR A 201 7.27 -3.22 18.59
C THR A 201 8.55 -3.29 17.78
N VAL A 202 9.10 -2.14 17.44
CA VAL A 202 10.38 -1.99 16.76
C VAL A 202 11.30 -1.19 17.67
N LYS A 203 12.41 -1.77 18.07
CA LYS A 203 13.39 -1.16 18.97
C LYS A 203 14.78 -1.16 18.30
N PRO A 204 15.35 0.01 18.01
CA PRO A 204 16.76 0.10 17.64
C PRO A 204 17.66 -0.34 18.78
N ASP A 205 18.74 -1.06 18.48
CA ASP A 205 19.73 -1.54 19.47
C ASP A 205 21.14 -1.55 18.86
N GLY A 206 21.83 -0.45 18.99
CA GLY A 206 23.16 -0.28 18.42
C GLY A 206 23.21 -0.44 16.89
N ARG A 207 23.81 -1.53 16.41
CA ARG A 207 23.85 -1.90 14.98
C ARG A 207 22.68 -2.76 14.55
N ASN A 208 21.77 -3.09 15.47
CA ASN A 208 20.65 -3.95 15.24
C ASN A 208 19.34 -3.21 15.37
N VAL A 209 18.31 -3.78 14.78
CA VAL A 209 16.91 -3.44 15.05
C VAL A 209 16.18 -4.70 15.48
N ILE A 210 15.47 -4.62 16.59
CA ILE A 210 14.66 -5.70 17.13
C ILE A 210 13.22 -5.45 16.70
N ALA A 211 12.64 -6.38 15.95
CA ALA A 211 11.21 -6.44 15.70
C ALA A 211 10.59 -7.52 16.60
N ALA A 212 9.69 -7.13 17.48
CA ALA A 212 8.98 -8.04 18.37
C ALA A 212 7.48 -7.95 18.13
N TRP A 213 6.77 -9.07 18.23
CA TRP A 213 5.33 -9.12 18.03
C TRP A 213 4.65 -10.07 19.01
N THR A 214 3.37 -9.78 19.25
CA THR A 214 2.42 -10.71 19.88
C THR A 214 1.15 -10.72 19.07
N GLY A 215 0.52 -11.89 18.92
CA GLY A 215 -0.72 -12.05 18.17
C GLY A 215 -1.69 -12.98 18.89
N GLN A 216 -2.97 -12.71 18.71
CA GLN A 216 -4.05 -13.62 19.10
C GLN A 216 -4.61 -14.23 17.82
N TRP A 217 -4.05 -15.40 17.47
CA TRP A 217 -4.37 -16.04 16.20
C TRP A 217 -5.77 -16.67 16.22
N PHE A 218 -6.48 -16.52 15.13
CA PHE A 218 -7.72 -17.23 14.85
C PHE A 218 -7.43 -18.71 14.48
N ASP A 219 -8.27 -19.32 13.68
CA ASP A 219 -8.14 -20.74 13.31
C ASP A 219 -6.84 -21.09 12.58
N LYS A 220 -6.24 -20.14 11.88
CA LYS A 220 -5.02 -20.33 11.11
C LYS A 220 -3.93 -19.36 11.55
N GLU A 221 -2.80 -19.87 11.97
CA GLU A 221 -1.60 -19.07 12.22
C GLU A 221 -0.93 -18.64 10.90
N PRO A 222 -0.49 -17.37 10.78
CA PRO A 222 0.27 -16.92 9.61
C PRO A 222 1.71 -17.41 9.64
N SER A 223 2.38 -17.43 8.49
CA SER A 223 3.84 -17.33 8.49
C SER A 223 4.26 -15.86 8.63
N ILE A 224 5.32 -15.60 9.41
CA ILE A 224 5.82 -14.26 9.66
C ILE A 224 7.02 -13.99 8.76
N GLU A 225 7.02 -12.84 8.09
CA GLU A 225 8.17 -12.30 7.39
C GLU A 225 8.46 -10.89 7.94
N VAL A 226 9.60 -10.70 8.59
CA VAL A 226 10.07 -9.36 8.99
C VAL A 226 10.93 -8.81 7.85
N SER A 227 10.56 -7.63 7.38
CA SER A 227 11.18 -6.98 6.24
C SER A 227 11.31 -5.48 6.52
N PHE A 228 12.53 -5.00 6.67
CA PHE A 228 12.78 -3.56 6.68
C PHE A 228 13.29 -3.12 5.30
N PRO A 229 12.91 -1.93 4.80
CA PRO A 229 13.41 -1.43 3.52
C PRO A 229 14.94 -1.42 3.46
N GLY A 230 15.49 -2.10 2.44
CA GLY A 230 16.93 -2.17 2.23
C GLY A 230 17.71 -3.12 3.15
N LEU A 231 17.03 -3.87 4.01
CA LEU A 231 17.66 -4.88 4.88
C LEU A 231 17.25 -6.31 4.48
N PRO A 232 18.01 -7.33 4.89
CA PRO A 232 17.65 -8.72 4.65
C PRO A 232 16.30 -9.07 5.27
N LYS A 233 15.50 -9.85 4.55
CA LYS A 233 14.23 -10.39 5.05
C LYS A 233 14.48 -11.59 5.96
N VAL A 234 13.76 -11.63 7.07
CA VAL A 234 13.84 -12.74 8.05
C VAL A 234 12.48 -13.42 8.15
N ARG A 235 12.45 -14.73 7.94
CA ARG A 235 11.25 -15.54 8.15
C ARG A 235 11.26 -16.14 9.55
N ALA A 236 10.12 -16.14 10.19
CA ALA A 236 9.94 -16.63 11.55
C ALA A 236 8.59 -17.36 11.70
N ARG A 237 8.45 -18.12 12.78
CA ARG A 237 7.16 -18.66 13.21
C ARG A 237 6.46 -17.65 14.12
N PRO A 238 5.13 -17.67 14.22
CA PRO A 238 4.38 -16.77 15.10
C PRO A 238 4.88 -16.81 16.56
N GLN A 239 5.25 -18.00 17.06
CA GLN A 239 5.71 -18.22 18.43
C GLN A 239 7.15 -17.73 18.69
N THR A 240 7.92 -17.40 17.65
CA THR A 240 9.28 -16.85 17.82
C THR A 240 9.24 -15.52 18.58
N GLY A 241 8.20 -14.73 18.39
CA GLY A 241 7.92 -13.50 19.14
C GLY A 241 8.83 -12.32 18.84
N CYS A 242 10.07 -12.54 18.39
CA CYS A 242 10.96 -11.46 17.97
C CYS A 242 12.05 -11.97 17.01
N VAL A 243 12.60 -11.03 16.25
CA VAL A 243 13.82 -11.22 15.46
C VAL A 243 14.73 -10.01 15.59
N VAL A 244 16.03 -10.23 15.41
CA VAL A 244 17.06 -9.21 15.38
C VAL A 244 17.57 -9.11 13.95
N VAL A 245 17.56 -7.91 13.38
CA VAL A 245 18.08 -7.64 12.03
C VAL A 245 19.24 -6.66 12.16
N GLU A 246 20.40 -7.02 11.62
CA GLU A 246 21.56 -6.16 11.60
C GLU A 246 21.42 -5.10 10.49
N PHE A 247 21.77 -3.87 10.82
CA PHE A 247 21.92 -2.80 9.83
C PHE A 247 23.19 -2.00 10.09
N GLU A 248 24.00 -1.79 9.06
CA GLU A 248 25.17 -0.93 9.16
C GLU A 248 24.74 0.54 9.24
N ARG A 249 25.13 1.22 10.32
CA ARG A 249 25.12 2.69 10.33
C ARG A 249 26.23 3.14 9.38
N ARG A 250 25.89 3.59 8.17
CA ARG A 250 26.85 4.40 7.41
C ARG A 250 27.16 5.63 8.27
N ALA A 251 28.43 5.76 8.62
CA ALA A 251 28.97 6.88 9.38
C ALA A 251 28.73 8.20 8.65
#